data_6f3d393ce2b188d1ba9de2052e457b02
#
_entry.id   6f3d393ce2b188d1ba9de2052e457b02
#
_cell.length_a   1.000
_cell.length_b   1.000
_cell.length_c   1.000
_cell.angle_alpha   90.00
_cell.angle_beta   90.00
_cell.angle_gamma   90.00
#
_symmetry.space_group_name_H-M   'P 1'
#
loop_
_entity.id
_entity.type
_entity.pdbx_description
1 polymer ?
#
loop_
_entity_poly.entity_id
_entity_poly.type
_entity_poly.pdbx_seq_one_letter_code
_entity_poly.pdbx_strand_id
1 'polypeptide(L)'
;MIEYGSETRRINAIVNAGARTMMGNIRFLEKEIQKWKASPVRKAMILAERYYRGDHDILHTPRTAINENGELAPVKNLPDNRIVDNQYQKAVDQKKNYLLSKPITITSKDDNYTEALKYVLDKRFLRTLKRVAGDSINGGIGYLYPYYSTEGQLQFKRFSNYEIIPFWADEEHSELDCFGRLYELEGYEGETEKIYEFFELYSRDGVERYQLEGSHLIPDVLHPSGAHYLVEQHDPDGKHMEIPYNWDRVPLIAFKRNAYEIPLIKCCKSLQDGINLMVSTFENNMCEDARNTILIIVNYAGTNLGEFRKNLSQYGAVKVRNDGSGAGGDVRSLTVEVNAENYRAILEIFKQALIENCKTYDAKDARLTGDANQMHIQTIYQDIELDAQDMETEYQAAFEDLLWFIDQHLANTGKGDYEEVEVEITFNRNILVNETELIDNCTKSVGLLPTKLILQKHPWVKDVEETLKELEEEERRKLEQMDPYQEAFQRGHPENEEED
;
A
#
# COMPACT_ATOMS: atom_id res chain seq x y z
N MET A 1 34.63 21.89 3.52
CA MET A 1 34.18 20.67 2.86
C MET A 1 33.02 21.10 1.94
N ILE A 2 33.17 21.01 0.64
CA ILE A 2 32.07 21.33 -0.27
C ILE A 2 31.19 20.08 -0.26
N GLU A 3 30.06 20.14 0.44
CA GLU A 3 29.04 19.10 0.34
C GLU A 3 28.47 19.12 -1.09
N TYR A 4 28.95 18.20 -1.89
CA TYR A 4 28.35 17.85 -3.15
C TYR A 4 27.12 17.02 -2.82
N GLY A 5 25.93 17.59 -2.88
CA GLY A 5 24.84 16.67 -2.78
C GLY A 5 23.44 17.21 -2.61
N SER A 6 23.22 18.40 -2.17
CA SER A 6 21.85 18.86 -2.06
C SER A 6 21.32 19.21 -3.45
N GLU A 7 20.34 18.43 -3.93
CA GLU A 7 19.63 18.70 -5.17
C GLU A 7 18.99 20.09 -5.12
N THR A 8 18.45 20.45 -3.97
CA THR A 8 17.91 21.79 -3.70
C THR A 8 18.99 22.87 -3.70
N ARG A 9 20.22 22.60 -3.22
CA ARG A 9 21.32 23.56 -3.34
C ARG A 9 21.73 23.78 -4.79
N ARG A 10 21.73 22.75 -5.64
CA ARG A 10 21.91 22.92 -7.10
C ARG A 10 20.80 23.75 -7.70
N ILE A 11 19.57 23.45 -7.35
CA ILE A 11 18.38 24.17 -7.79
C ILE A 11 18.47 25.62 -7.33
N ASN A 12 18.77 25.88 -6.05
CA ASN A 12 18.97 27.22 -5.52
C ASN A 12 20.14 27.96 -6.19
N ALA A 13 21.22 27.29 -6.53
CA ALA A 13 22.34 27.90 -7.28
C ALA A 13 21.91 28.30 -8.69
N ILE A 14 21.08 27.51 -9.36
CA ILE A 14 20.51 27.82 -10.67
C ILE A 14 19.49 28.97 -10.56
N VAL A 15 18.67 28.95 -9.52
CA VAL A 15 17.63 29.94 -9.24
C VAL A 15 18.25 31.28 -8.78
N ASN A 16 19.32 31.25 -7.96
CA ASN A 16 20.02 32.43 -7.46
C ASN A 16 20.81 33.19 -8.55
N ALA A 17 20.98 32.64 -9.74
CA ALA A 17 21.37 33.47 -10.90
C ALA A 17 20.29 34.49 -11.29
N GLY A 18 19.07 34.41 -10.73
CA GLY A 18 17.97 35.34 -11.00
C GLY A 18 16.94 35.56 -9.88
N ALA A 19 16.99 34.81 -8.75
CA ALA A 19 16.02 34.97 -7.67
C ALA A 19 16.64 34.61 -6.30
N ARG A 20 16.24 35.34 -5.24
CA ARG A 20 16.88 35.24 -3.93
C ARG A 20 16.49 34.00 -3.11
N THR A 21 15.30 33.47 -3.32
CA THR A 21 14.81 32.24 -2.67
C THR A 21 13.89 31.47 -3.62
N MET A 22 13.72 30.17 -3.37
CA MET A 22 12.76 29.33 -4.14
C MET A 22 11.34 29.85 -3.99
N MET A 23 10.95 30.29 -2.81
CA MET A 23 9.64 30.84 -2.47
C MET A 23 9.34 32.16 -3.19
N GLY A 24 10.31 32.94 -3.60
CA GLY A 24 10.08 34.17 -4.36
C GLY A 24 10.05 33.99 -5.90
N ASN A 25 10.29 32.75 -6.39
CA ASN A 25 10.45 32.52 -7.83
C ASN A 25 9.29 31.71 -8.42
N ILE A 26 8.17 32.38 -8.65
CA ILE A 26 6.98 31.81 -9.27
C ILE A 26 7.30 31.07 -10.59
N ARG A 27 8.16 31.64 -11.44
CA ARG A 27 8.52 31.01 -12.71
C ARG A 27 9.29 29.70 -12.55
N PHE A 28 10.07 29.56 -11.49
CA PHE A 28 10.72 28.32 -11.15
C PHE A 28 9.68 27.27 -10.73
N LEU A 29 8.78 27.62 -9.83
CA LEU A 29 7.70 26.74 -9.38
C LEU A 29 6.80 26.30 -10.53
N GLU A 30 6.41 27.21 -11.44
CA GLU A 30 5.66 26.88 -12.65
C GLU A 30 6.37 25.81 -13.50
N LYS A 31 7.70 25.92 -13.68
CA LYS A 31 8.49 24.91 -14.41
C LYS A 31 8.54 23.57 -13.68
N GLU A 32 8.75 23.58 -12.38
CA GLU A 32 8.79 22.33 -11.59
C GLU A 32 7.43 21.63 -11.56
N ILE A 33 6.32 22.37 -11.47
CA ILE A 33 4.97 21.82 -11.63
C ILE A 33 4.79 21.15 -13.00
N GLN A 34 5.24 21.78 -14.09
CA GLN A 34 5.15 21.17 -15.42
C GLN A 34 6.02 19.91 -15.54
N LYS A 35 7.24 19.94 -14.99
CA LYS A 35 8.10 18.74 -14.93
C LYS A 35 7.43 17.62 -14.13
N TRP A 36 6.84 17.95 -12.98
CA TRP A 36 6.15 16.97 -12.15
C TRP A 36 4.96 16.34 -12.87
N LYS A 37 4.11 17.15 -13.52
CA LYS A 37 2.99 16.65 -14.34
C LYS A 37 3.46 15.70 -15.44
N ALA A 38 4.60 15.96 -16.05
CA ALA A 38 5.21 15.12 -17.09
C ALA A 38 6.02 13.93 -16.53
N SER A 39 6.38 13.96 -15.26
CA SER A 39 7.31 13.03 -14.61
C SER A 39 6.90 11.56 -14.76
N PRO A 40 7.84 10.66 -15.12
CA PRO A 40 7.60 9.22 -15.10
C PRO A 40 7.23 8.68 -13.71
N VAL A 41 7.75 9.31 -12.64
CA VAL A 41 7.47 8.91 -11.26
C VAL A 41 5.99 9.18 -10.94
N ARG A 42 5.50 10.40 -11.15
CA ARG A 42 4.09 10.75 -10.96
C ARG A 42 3.15 9.87 -11.78
N LYS A 43 3.49 9.65 -13.05
CA LYS A 43 2.72 8.76 -13.93
C LYS A 43 2.65 7.34 -13.39
N ALA A 44 3.74 6.82 -12.83
CA ALA A 44 3.77 5.49 -12.21
C ALA A 44 2.91 5.44 -10.93
N MET A 45 2.91 6.49 -10.11
CA MET A 45 2.06 6.60 -8.92
C MET A 45 0.56 6.58 -9.29
N ILE A 46 0.16 7.39 -10.28
CA ILE A 46 -1.23 7.43 -10.77
C ILE A 46 -1.64 6.10 -11.40
N LEU A 47 -0.75 5.48 -12.17
CA LEU A 47 -0.98 4.17 -12.78
C LEU A 47 -1.19 3.09 -11.71
N ALA A 48 -0.35 3.08 -10.68
CA ALA A 48 -0.46 2.13 -9.57
C ALA A 48 -1.79 2.27 -8.82
N GLU A 49 -2.22 3.51 -8.56
CA GLU A 49 -3.51 3.79 -7.93
C GLU A 49 -4.69 3.32 -8.82
N ARG A 50 -4.63 3.53 -10.15
CA ARG A 50 -5.63 3.00 -11.10
C ARG A 50 -5.71 1.48 -11.02
N TYR A 51 -4.56 0.81 -11.10
CA TYR A 51 -4.48 -0.65 -11.04
C TYR A 51 -4.98 -1.19 -9.70
N TYR A 52 -4.62 -0.53 -8.60
CA TYR A 52 -5.13 -0.90 -7.28
C TYR A 52 -6.65 -0.81 -7.20
N ARG A 53 -7.26 0.20 -7.82
CA ARG A 53 -8.72 0.38 -7.89
C ARG A 53 -9.42 -0.52 -8.91
N GLY A 54 -8.69 -1.31 -9.68
CA GLY A 54 -9.24 -2.20 -10.70
C GLY A 54 -9.41 -1.57 -12.08
N ASP A 55 -8.97 -0.33 -12.27
CA ASP A 55 -8.99 0.35 -13.57
C ASP A 55 -7.71 0.01 -14.34
N HIS A 56 -7.68 -1.17 -14.95
CA HIS A 56 -6.54 -1.69 -15.70
C HIS A 56 -6.60 -1.31 -17.17
N ASP A 57 -5.43 -1.27 -17.82
CA ASP A 57 -5.29 -0.88 -19.23
C ASP A 57 -6.15 -1.74 -20.18
N ILE A 58 -6.42 -3.01 -19.83
CA ILE A 58 -7.27 -3.90 -20.60
C ILE A 58 -8.69 -3.36 -20.81
N LEU A 59 -9.23 -2.63 -19.82
CA LEU A 59 -10.56 -2.04 -19.91
C LEU A 59 -10.65 -0.95 -20.98
N HIS A 60 -9.52 -0.30 -21.26
CA HIS A 60 -9.40 0.81 -22.22
C HIS A 60 -8.86 0.37 -23.59
N THR A 61 -8.44 -0.90 -23.73
CA THR A 61 -7.86 -1.42 -24.96
C THR A 61 -8.90 -2.25 -25.72
N PRO A 62 -9.51 -1.74 -26.80
CA PRO A 62 -10.46 -2.50 -27.60
C PRO A 62 -9.78 -3.65 -28.33
N ARG A 63 -10.51 -4.74 -28.55
CA ARG A 63 -10.05 -5.82 -29.41
C ARG A 63 -9.92 -5.30 -30.85
N THR A 64 -8.75 -5.51 -31.45
CA THR A 64 -8.46 -5.07 -32.82
C THR A 64 -8.19 -6.25 -33.74
N ALA A 65 -8.51 -6.08 -35.01
CA ALA A 65 -8.11 -6.96 -36.09
C ALA A 65 -7.60 -6.12 -37.28
N ILE A 66 -6.85 -6.76 -38.15
CA ILE A 66 -6.37 -6.11 -39.39
C ILE A 66 -7.56 -5.96 -40.33
N ASN A 67 -7.84 -4.73 -40.76
CA ASN A 67 -8.86 -4.40 -41.73
C ASN A 67 -8.38 -4.68 -43.16
N GLU A 68 -9.26 -4.46 -44.16
CA GLU A 68 -8.95 -4.66 -45.58
C GLU A 68 -7.75 -3.79 -46.09
N ASN A 69 -7.47 -2.70 -45.37
CA ASN A 69 -6.36 -1.78 -45.69
C ASN A 69 -5.03 -2.17 -45.02
N GLY A 70 -5.00 -3.25 -44.23
CA GLY A 70 -3.82 -3.65 -43.47
C GLY A 70 -3.63 -2.91 -42.14
N GLU A 71 -4.60 -2.10 -41.68
CA GLU A 71 -4.54 -1.32 -40.44
C GLU A 71 -5.27 -2.03 -39.32
N LEU A 72 -4.82 -1.81 -38.07
CA LEU A 72 -5.51 -2.30 -36.87
C LEU A 72 -6.78 -1.47 -36.65
N ALA A 73 -7.94 -2.12 -36.69
CA ALA A 73 -9.24 -1.49 -36.42
C ALA A 73 -10.01 -2.26 -35.35
N PRO A 74 -10.83 -1.57 -34.51
CA PRO A 74 -11.68 -2.24 -33.51
C PRO A 74 -12.66 -3.19 -34.18
N VAL A 75 -12.82 -4.39 -33.61
CA VAL A 75 -13.72 -5.43 -34.13
C VAL A 75 -15.09 -5.26 -33.48
N LYS A 76 -16.12 -5.03 -34.31
CA LYS A 76 -17.50 -4.77 -33.82
C LYS A 76 -18.37 -6.02 -33.69
N ASN A 77 -18.01 -7.11 -34.36
CA ASN A 77 -18.88 -8.31 -34.52
C ASN A 77 -18.37 -9.56 -33.77
N LEU A 78 -17.25 -9.43 -33.07
CA LEU A 78 -16.68 -10.47 -32.21
C LEU A 78 -16.82 -10.09 -30.74
N PRO A 79 -16.84 -11.06 -29.81
CA PRO A 79 -16.81 -10.79 -28.39
C PRO A 79 -15.58 -9.97 -28.01
N ASP A 80 -15.80 -8.95 -27.21
CA ASP A 80 -14.73 -8.08 -26.65
C ASP A 80 -14.92 -7.96 -25.14
N ASN A 81 -14.89 -9.13 -24.47
CA ASN A 81 -14.94 -9.21 -23.02
C ASN A 81 -13.58 -8.81 -22.47
N ARG A 82 -13.59 -7.90 -21.51
CA ARG A 82 -12.39 -7.34 -20.87
C ARG A 82 -12.46 -7.62 -19.39
N ILE A 83 -11.72 -8.61 -18.94
CA ILE A 83 -11.74 -9.10 -17.56
C ILE A 83 -10.50 -8.63 -16.84
N VAL A 84 -10.69 -8.14 -15.64
CA VAL A 84 -9.64 -7.80 -14.70
C VAL A 84 -9.58 -8.86 -13.61
N ASP A 85 -8.48 -9.62 -13.56
CA ASP A 85 -8.12 -10.48 -12.42
C ASP A 85 -7.08 -9.71 -11.58
N ASN A 86 -7.55 -8.89 -10.63
CA ASN A 86 -6.72 -7.92 -9.91
C ASN A 86 -5.81 -8.57 -8.85
N GLN A 87 -4.77 -9.25 -9.30
CA GLN A 87 -3.73 -9.81 -8.42
C GLN A 87 -2.83 -8.72 -7.83
N TYR A 88 -2.71 -7.57 -8.50
CA TYR A 88 -1.97 -6.42 -7.99
C TYR A 88 -2.56 -5.88 -6.69
N GLN A 89 -3.87 -5.65 -6.64
CA GLN A 89 -4.57 -5.21 -5.43
C GLN A 89 -4.33 -6.21 -4.28
N LYS A 90 -4.45 -7.52 -4.57
CA LYS A 90 -4.19 -8.57 -3.59
C LYS A 90 -2.78 -8.46 -3.04
N ALA A 91 -1.77 -8.24 -3.88
CA ALA A 91 -0.38 -8.10 -3.46
C ALA A 91 -0.15 -6.88 -2.56
N VAL A 92 -0.71 -5.71 -2.93
CA VAL A 92 -0.65 -4.49 -2.10
C VAL A 92 -1.32 -4.70 -0.74
N ASP A 93 -2.51 -5.31 -0.73
CA ASP A 93 -3.27 -5.56 0.51
C ASP A 93 -2.57 -6.59 1.41
N GLN A 94 -1.95 -7.62 0.85
CA GLN A 94 -1.15 -8.58 1.62
C GLN A 94 0.02 -7.89 2.32
N LYS A 95 0.83 -7.10 1.62
CA LYS A 95 1.97 -6.37 2.19
C LYS A 95 1.55 -5.39 3.29
N LYS A 96 0.57 -4.55 2.99
CA LYS A 96 0.02 -3.58 3.94
C LYS A 96 -0.51 -4.25 5.21
N ASN A 97 -1.30 -5.31 5.05
CA ASN A 97 -1.87 -6.01 6.20
C ASN A 97 -0.85 -6.90 6.91
N TYR A 98 0.18 -7.39 6.24
CA TYR A 98 1.24 -8.14 6.90
C TYR A 98 1.97 -7.27 7.93
N LEU A 99 2.30 -6.02 7.58
CA LEU A 99 3.01 -5.10 8.47
C LEU A 99 2.09 -4.42 9.51
N LEU A 100 0.86 -4.05 9.13
CA LEU A 100 0.00 -3.15 9.91
C LEU A 100 -1.38 -3.73 10.27
N SER A 101 -1.58 -5.06 10.23
CA SER A 101 -2.86 -5.65 10.64
C SER A 101 -3.11 -5.57 12.13
N LYS A 102 -2.07 -5.70 12.93
CA LYS A 102 -2.10 -5.54 14.38
C LYS A 102 -1.65 -4.13 14.77
N PRO A 103 -2.11 -3.59 15.91
CA PRO A 103 -1.61 -2.33 16.43
C PRO A 103 -0.10 -2.40 16.66
N ILE A 104 0.58 -1.29 16.37
CA ILE A 104 1.99 -1.12 16.74
C ILE A 104 2.12 -1.04 18.26
N THR A 105 3.18 -1.59 18.81
CA THR A 105 3.53 -1.46 20.23
C THR A 105 4.55 -0.33 20.38
N ILE A 106 4.27 0.58 21.29
CA ILE A 106 5.11 1.74 21.58
C ILE A 106 5.52 1.62 23.04
N THR A 107 6.83 1.55 23.29
CA THR A 107 7.42 1.45 24.62
C THR A 107 8.47 2.53 24.82
N SER A 108 8.51 3.09 26.02
CA SER A 108 9.49 4.07 26.46
C SER A 108 9.86 3.77 27.91
N LYS A 109 11.00 4.32 28.36
CA LYS A 109 11.45 4.26 29.76
C LYS A 109 10.55 5.12 30.68
N ASP A 110 9.78 6.07 30.12
CA ASP A 110 8.86 6.94 30.83
C ASP A 110 7.40 6.54 30.56
N ASP A 111 6.69 6.12 31.60
CA ASP A 111 5.30 5.67 31.49
C ASP A 111 4.35 6.82 31.10
N ASN A 112 4.60 8.06 31.57
CA ASN A 112 3.77 9.22 31.22
C ASN A 112 3.90 9.56 29.74
N TYR A 113 5.12 9.46 29.20
CA TYR A 113 5.37 9.65 27.78
C TYR A 113 4.70 8.56 26.95
N THR A 114 4.81 7.30 27.37
CA THR A 114 4.13 6.17 26.72
C THR A 114 2.61 6.37 26.65
N GLU A 115 1.99 6.88 27.72
CA GLU A 115 0.55 7.21 27.72
C GLU A 115 0.22 8.39 26.81
N ALA A 116 1.05 9.44 26.82
CA ALA A 116 0.87 10.58 25.94
C ALA A 116 0.97 10.19 24.45
N LEU A 117 1.94 9.33 24.10
CA LEU A 117 2.07 8.77 22.75
C LEU A 117 0.86 7.94 22.34
N LYS A 118 0.34 7.07 23.21
CA LYS A 118 -0.88 6.28 22.95
C LYS A 118 -2.11 7.16 22.74
N TYR A 119 -2.17 8.32 23.36
CA TYR A 119 -3.26 9.27 23.17
C TYR A 119 -3.21 9.93 21.77
N VAL A 120 -2.02 10.33 21.31
CA VAL A 120 -1.82 10.98 20.00
C VAL A 120 -1.89 9.95 18.86
N LEU A 121 -1.26 8.78 19.05
CA LEU A 121 -1.20 7.68 18.07
C LEU A 121 -2.39 6.72 18.23
N ASP A 122 -3.58 7.28 18.23
CA ASP A 122 -4.84 6.59 18.45
C ASP A 122 -5.27 5.71 17.25
N LYS A 123 -6.49 5.15 17.33
CA LYS A 123 -7.06 4.33 16.23
C LYS A 123 -7.26 5.11 14.92
N ARG A 124 -7.43 6.44 14.99
CA ARG A 124 -7.58 7.28 13.79
C ARG A 124 -6.24 7.43 13.09
N PHE A 125 -5.18 7.66 13.86
CA PHE A 125 -3.82 7.65 13.37
C PHE A 125 -3.48 6.32 12.68
N LEU A 126 -3.73 5.18 13.32
CA LEU A 126 -3.47 3.85 12.73
C LEU A 126 -4.23 3.62 11.41
N ARG A 127 -5.46 4.12 11.32
CA ARG A 127 -6.23 4.08 10.07
C ARG A 127 -5.57 4.93 8.98
N THR A 128 -5.07 6.10 9.33
CA THR A 128 -4.38 7.00 8.41
C THR A 128 -3.04 6.41 7.98
N LEU A 129 -2.27 5.87 8.92
CA LEU A 129 -1.00 5.17 8.65
C LEU A 129 -1.18 4.00 7.67
N LYS A 130 -2.23 3.19 7.82
CA LYS A 130 -2.56 2.13 6.85
C LYS A 130 -2.81 2.65 5.43
N ARG A 131 -3.39 3.83 5.30
CA ARG A 131 -3.59 4.46 3.98
C ARG A 131 -2.28 4.96 3.41
N VAL A 132 -1.45 5.60 4.24
CA VAL A 132 -0.10 6.04 3.84
C VAL A 132 0.76 4.85 3.42
N ALA A 133 0.66 3.71 4.13
CA ALA A 133 1.34 2.48 3.75
C ALA A 133 0.87 1.94 2.39
N GLY A 134 -0.43 2.06 2.09
CA GLY A 134 -0.94 1.75 0.76
C GLY A 134 -0.34 2.63 -0.33
N ASP A 135 -0.22 3.93 -0.07
CA ASP A 135 0.43 4.87 -1.00
C ASP A 135 1.92 4.58 -1.17
N SER A 136 2.60 4.27 -0.06
CA SER A 136 4.02 3.91 -0.07
C SER A 136 4.27 2.65 -0.92
N ILE A 137 3.43 1.63 -0.81
CA ILE A 137 3.53 0.42 -1.63
C ILE A 137 3.20 0.73 -3.10
N ASN A 138 2.12 1.47 -3.36
CA ASN A 138 1.68 1.82 -4.71
C ASN A 138 2.66 2.77 -5.42
N GLY A 139 3.11 3.80 -4.73
CA GLY A 139 3.90 4.88 -5.34
C GLY A 139 5.37 4.89 -4.99
N GLY A 140 5.84 3.96 -4.13
CA GLY A 140 7.22 3.92 -3.61
C GLY A 140 7.40 4.75 -2.34
N ILE A 141 6.60 5.79 -2.14
CA ILE A 141 6.61 6.70 -1.00
C ILE A 141 5.19 7.16 -0.68
N GLY A 142 4.87 7.32 0.60
CA GLY A 142 3.61 7.86 1.11
C GLY A 142 3.88 9.02 2.06
N TYR A 143 2.95 9.97 2.15
CA TYR A 143 3.14 11.20 2.90
C TYR A 143 2.09 11.40 3.97
N LEU A 144 2.55 11.81 5.15
CA LEU A 144 1.75 12.16 6.31
C LEU A 144 2.02 13.61 6.70
N TYR A 145 0.95 14.39 6.87
CA TYR A 145 1.01 15.80 7.22
C TYR A 145 0.48 16.03 8.64
N PRO A 146 1.28 16.59 9.57
CA PRO A 146 0.86 16.98 10.90
C PRO A 146 0.12 18.32 10.86
N TYR A 147 -1.03 18.40 11.53
CA TYR A 147 -1.82 19.65 11.63
C TYR A 147 -2.57 19.71 12.96
N TYR A 148 -2.98 20.91 13.35
CA TYR A 148 -3.83 21.09 14.50
C TYR A 148 -5.31 21.12 14.11
N SER A 149 -6.14 20.41 14.88
CA SER A 149 -7.59 20.52 14.77
C SER A 149 -8.08 21.85 15.34
N THR A 150 -9.33 22.18 15.09
CA THR A 150 -10.01 23.36 15.71
C THR A 150 -10.06 23.31 17.24
N GLU A 151 -9.83 22.13 17.84
CA GLU A 151 -9.77 21.92 19.27
C GLU A 151 -8.33 21.97 19.81
N GLY A 152 -7.36 22.34 19.00
CA GLY A 152 -5.93 22.42 19.37
C GLY A 152 -5.23 21.06 19.54
N GLN A 153 -5.83 19.96 19.05
CA GLN A 153 -5.23 18.64 19.11
C GLN A 153 -4.34 18.41 17.89
N LEU A 154 -3.15 17.87 18.10
CA LEU A 154 -2.29 17.41 17.00
C LEU A 154 -2.94 16.22 16.32
N GLN A 155 -3.13 16.30 15.02
CA GLN A 155 -3.69 15.27 14.17
C GLN A 155 -2.84 15.10 12.92
N PHE A 156 -3.05 13.96 12.23
CA PHE A 156 -2.29 13.59 11.04
C PHE A 156 -3.22 13.32 9.87
N LYS A 157 -2.86 13.85 8.72
CA LYS A 157 -3.63 13.72 7.48
C LYS A 157 -2.73 13.14 6.38
N ARG A 158 -3.27 12.21 5.62
CA ARG A 158 -2.62 11.69 4.43
C ARG A 158 -2.70 12.69 3.29
N PHE A 159 -1.59 12.91 2.60
CA PHE A 159 -1.58 13.49 1.26
C PHE A 159 -1.37 12.39 0.23
N SER A 160 -2.06 12.48 -0.93
CA SER A 160 -1.83 11.56 -2.03
C SER A 160 -0.43 11.77 -2.60
N ASN A 161 0.33 10.71 -2.77
CA ASN A 161 1.74 10.80 -3.16
C ASN A 161 1.97 11.51 -4.50
N TYR A 162 1.08 11.35 -5.48
CA TYR A 162 1.16 12.03 -6.78
C TYR A 162 0.79 13.52 -6.74
N GLU A 163 0.25 14.02 -5.61
CA GLU A 163 0.01 15.45 -5.37
C GLU A 163 1.26 16.16 -4.85
N ILE A 164 2.23 15.44 -4.26
CA ILE A 164 3.38 16.03 -3.58
C ILE A 164 4.58 16.14 -4.50
N ILE A 165 5.16 17.33 -4.54
CA ILE A 165 6.43 17.66 -5.20
C ILE A 165 7.46 17.89 -4.09
N PRO A 166 8.27 16.88 -3.71
CA PRO A 166 9.25 17.05 -2.68
C PRO A 166 10.50 17.75 -3.22
N PHE A 167 11.08 18.63 -2.41
CA PHE A 167 12.37 19.26 -2.65
C PHE A 167 13.31 18.83 -1.53
N TRP A 168 14.10 17.80 -1.83
CA TRP A 168 15.01 17.20 -0.86
C TRP A 168 16.30 17.99 -0.72
N ALA A 169 16.81 18.08 0.51
CA ALA A 169 18.09 18.73 0.80
C ALA A 169 19.28 17.82 0.50
N ASP A 170 19.06 16.50 0.47
CA ASP A 170 20.07 15.46 0.28
C ASP A 170 19.71 14.47 -0.85
N GLU A 171 20.66 13.62 -1.25
CA GLU A 171 20.47 12.60 -2.27
C GLU A 171 19.77 11.33 -1.72
N GLU A 172 19.77 11.13 -0.41
CA GLU A 172 19.15 9.99 0.27
C GLU A 172 17.68 10.24 0.60
N HIS A 173 17.19 11.46 0.30
CA HIS A 173 15.84 11.90 0.59
C HIS A 173 15.49 11.80 2.10
N SER A 174 16.45 12.14 2.96
CA SER A 174 16.27 12.10 4.41
C SER A 174 15.78 13.43 4.98
N GLU A 175 16.14 14.56 4.37
CA GLU A 175 15.75 15.90 4.82
C GLU A 175 15.03 16.68 3.72
N LEU A 176 13.87 17.29 4.06
CA LEU A 176 13.12 18.18 3.18
C LEU A 176 13.47 19.64 3.40
N ASP A 177 13.82 20.35 2.32
CA ASP A 177 13.89 21.83 2.34
C ASP A 177 12.51 22.48 2.26
N CYS A 178 11.65 21.95 1.39
CA CYS A 178 10.26 22.35 1.25
C CYS A 178 9.51 21.30 0.42
N PHE A 179 8.20 21.41 0.32
CA PHE A 179 7.41 20.62 -0.63
C PHE A 179 6.26 21.43 -1.23
N GLY A 180 5.94 21.12 -2.47
CA GLY A 180 4.74 21.61 -3.13
C GLY A 180 3.63 20.56 -3.08
N ARG A 181 2.39 21.00 -2.88
CA ARG A 181 1.19 20.17 -3.04
C ARG A 181 0.37 20.68 -4.22
N LEU A 182 0.24 19.87 -5.26
CA LEU A 182 -0.58 20.14 -6.44
C LEU A 182 -1.82 19.25 -6.40
N TYR A 183 -3.00 19.85 -6.28
CA TYR A 183 -4.27 19.13 -6.18
C TYR A 183 -5.39 19.79 -6.95
N GLU A 184 -6.42 19.03 -7.21
CA GLU A 184 -7.59 19.46 -7.98
C GLU A 184 -8.84 19.45 -7.10
N LEU A 185 -9.70 20.46 -7.29
CA LEU A 185 -11.01 20.51 -6.68
C LEU A 185 -12.07 20.69 -7.77
N GLU A 186 -13.11 19.88 -7.70
CA GLU A 186 -14.29 20.02 -8.54
C GLU A 186 -15.18 21.13 -7.99
N GLY A 187 -15.59 22.04 -8.84
CA GLY A 187 -16.51 23.13 -8.51
C GLY A 187 -17.43 23.46 -9.68
N TYR A 188 -18.26 24.47 -9.51
CA TYR A 188 -19.19 24.90 -10.55
C TYR A 188 -18.98 26.38 -10.87
N GLU A 189 -18.94 26.69 -12.15
CA GLU A 189 -19.03 28.06 -12.66
C GLU A 189 -20.40 28.23 -13.34
N GLY A 190 -21.37 28.76 -12.59
CA GLY A 190 -22.78 28.71 -12.96
C GLY A 190 -23.32 27.25 -12.93
N GLU A 191 -23.75 26.75 -14.08
CA GLU A 191 -24.22 25.35 -14.25
C GLU A 191 -23.17 24.42 -14.82
N THR A 192 -21.96 24.93 -15.13
CA THR A 192 -20.90 24.16 -15.76
C THR A 192 -19.91 23.65 -14.70
N GLU A 193 -19.68 22.35 -14.68
CA GLU A 193 -18.64 21.75 -13.85
C GLU A 193 -17.25 22.19 -14.32
N LYS A 194 -16.42 22.61 -13.38
CA LYS A 194 -15.07 23.09 -13.63
C LYS A 194 -14.10 22.53 -12.60
N ILE A 195 -12.98 22.03 -13.08
CA ILE A 195 -11.88 21.56 -12.23
C ILE A 195 -10.94 22.76 -11.99
N TYR A 196 -10.68 23.03 -10.74
CA TYR A 196 -9.73 24.05 -10.30
C TYR A 196 -8.48 23.37 -9.77
N GLU A 197 -7.33 23.79 -10.28
CA GLU A 197 -6.03 23.30 -9.80
C GLU A 197 -5.45 24.28 -8.79
N PHE A 198 -4.98 23.76 -7.66
CA PHE A 198 -4.34 24.53 -6.61
C PHE A 198 -2.92 24.02 -6.35
N PHE A 199 -2.06 24.95 -5.97
CA PHE A 199 -0.71 24.67 -5.57
C PHE A 199 -0.38 25.34 -4.25
N GLU A 200 0.09 24.56 -3.27
CA GLU A 200 0.52 25.03 -1.96
C GLU A 200 1.99 24.70 -1.80
N LEU A 201 2.82 25.69 -1.45
CA LEU A 201 4.23 25.50 -1.14
C LEU A 201 4.44 25.61 0.37
N TYR A 202 4.92 24.54 0.98
CA TYR A 202 5.20 24.44 2.41
C TYR A 202 6.70 24.50 2.66
N SER A 203 7.13 25.40 3.54
CA SER A 203 8.50 25.54 3.98
C SER A 203 8.55 25.76 5.51
N ARG A 204 9.71 25.97 6.08
CA ARG A 204 9.85 26.35 7.50
C ARG A 204 9.22 27.74 7.81
N ASP A 205 9.12 28.60 6.81
CA ASP A 205 8.61 29.98 6.97
C ASP A 205 7.07 30.07 6.86
N GLY A 206 6.40 28.98 6.50
CA GLY A 206 4.95 28.90 6.37
C GLY A 206 4.47 28.27 5.06
N VAL A 207 3.27 28.65 4.64
CA VAL A 207 2.58 28.09 3.48
C VAL A 207 2.24 29.22 2.50
N GLU A 208 2.72 29.09 1.27
CA GLU A 208 2.28 29.93 0.15
C GLU A 208 1.21 29.21 -0.66
N ARG A 209 0.13 29.90 -0.96
CA ARG A 209 -1.05 29.33 -1.63
C ARG A 209 -1.34 30.00 -2.93
N TYR A 210 -1.52 29.18 -3.97
CA TYR A 210 -1.73 29.62 -5.34
C TYR A 210 -2.85 28.81 -6.00
N GLN A 211 -3.55 29.44 -6.91
CA GLN A 211 -4.37 28.78 -7.92
C GLN A 211 -3.55 28.66 -9.21
N LEU A 212 -3.60 27.50 -9.88
CA LEU A 212 -2.93 27.29 -11.16
C LEU A 212 -3.92 27.52 -12.30
N GLU A 213 -3.73 28.61 -13.06
CA GLU A 213 -4.50 28.89 -14.27
C GLU A 213 -3.67 28.57 -15.52
N GLY A 214 -3.96 27.41 -16.11
CA GLY A 214 -3.17 26.89 -17.23
C GLY A 214 -1.75 26.52 -16.81
N SER A 215 -0.78 27.40 -17.00
CA SER A 215 0.62 27.21 -16.59
C SER A 215 1.12 28.28 -15.60
N HIS A 216 0.24 29.19 -15.17
CA HIS A 216 0.59 30.34 -14.35
C HIS A 216 0.03 30.20 -12.94
N LEU A 217 0.87 30.50 -11.95
CA LEU A 217 0.49 30.55 -10.55
C LEU A 217 -0.04 31.95 -10.21
N ILE A 218 -1.26 32.00 -9.70
CA ILE A 218 -1.94 33.23 -9.23
C ILE A 218 -2.16 33.04 -7.71
N PRO A 219 -1.85 34.07 -6.87
CA PRO A 219 -2.10 33.95 -5.44
C PRO A 219 -3.58 33.64 -5.14
N ASP A 220 -3.80 32.64 -4.25
CA ASP A 220 -5.15 32.29 -3.81
C ASP A 220 -5.71 33.41 -2.90
N VAL A 221 -6.72 34.08 -3.38
CA VAL A 221 -7.36 35.21 -2.67
C VAL A 221 -8.30 34.70 -1.57
N LEU A 222 -8.86 33.50 -1.73
CA LEU A 222 -9.79 32.91 -0.76
C LEU A 222 -9.04 32.31 0.45
N HIS A 223 -7.87 31.75 0.20
CA HIS A 223 -7.02 31.16 1.24
C HIS A 223 -5.62 31.78 1.15
N PRO A 224 -5.41 32.97 1.74
CA PRO A 224 -4.13 33.65 1.64
C PRO A 224 -2.98 32.86 2.24
N SER A 225 -1.79 33.11 1.73
CA SER A 225 -0.54 32.57 2.30
C SER A 225 -0.39 32.99 3.77
N GLY A 226 0.21 32.12 4.58
CA GLY A 226 0.31 32.37 6.03
C GLY A 226 1.14 31.34 6.76
N ALA A 227 1.06 31.34 8.08
CA ALA A 227 1.74 30.39 8.96
C ALA A 227 1.12 28.98 8.86
N HIS A 228 1.84 27.98 9.40
CA HIS A 228 1.37 26.60 9.43
C HIS A 228 0.14 26.42 10.31
N TYR A 229 0.07 27.14 11.44
CA TYR A 229 -1.08 27.11 12.34
C TYR A 229 -1.23 28.44 13.09
N LEU A 230 -2.41 28.65 13.64
CA LEU A 230 -2.76 29.82 14.44
C LEU A 230 -3.04 29.36 15.87
N VAL A 231 -2.54 30.09 16.85
CA VAL A 231 -2.83 29.87 18.27
C VAL A 231 -3.75 31.00 18.74
N GLU A 232 -4.92 30.61 19.23
CA GLU A 232 -5.85 31.55 19.83
C GLU A 232 -5.39 31.89 21.25
N GLN A 233 -5.15 33.18 21.50
CA GLN A 233 -4.89 33.72 22.85
C GLN A 233 -5.92 34.75 23.21
N HIS A 234 -6.25 34.82 24.50
CA HIS A 234 -7.06 35.89 25.04
C HIS A 234 -6.16 36.90 25.72
N ASP A 235 -6.25 38.15 25.27
CA ASP A 235 -5.60 39.28 25.94
C ASP A 235 -6.17 39.44 27.38
N PRO A 236 -5.44 40.03 28.35
CA PRO A 236 -5.99 40.35 29.66
C PRO A 236 -7.31 41.11 29.66
N ASP A 237 -7.59 41.84 28.60
CA ASP A 237 -8.85 42.54 28.34
C ASP A 237 -9.95 41.66 27.70
N GLY A 238 -9.71 40.36 27.52
CA GLY A 238 -10.67 39.42 26.94
C GLY A 238 -10.82 39.49 25.41
N LYS A 239 -9.93 40.19 24.73
CA LYS A 239 -9.96 40.30 23.26
C LYS A 239 -9.29 39.07 22.64
N HIS A 240 -9.96 38.45 21.70
CA HIS A 240 -9.46 37.35 20.89
C HIS A 240 -8.29 37.81 20.00
N MET A 241 -7.16 37.11 20.10
CA MET A 241 -6.00 37.32 19.26
C MET A 241 -5.54 35.98 18.66
N GLU A 242 -5.35 35.94 17.35
CA GLU A 242 -4.76 34.80 16.64
C GLU A 242 -3.27 35.10 16.41
N ILE A 243 -2.39 34.28 16.94
CA ILE A 243 -0.95 34.40 16.78
C ILE A 243 -0.48 33.33 15.78
N PRO A 244 0.18 33.73 14.68
CA PRO A 244 0.69 32.81 13.69
C PRO A 244 1.97 32.11 14.19
N TYR A 245 2.04 30.79 14.02
CA TYR A 245 3.18 29.96 14.34
C TYR A 245 3.56 29.03 13.20
N ASN A 246 4.85 28.76 13.06
CA ASN A 246 5.41 27.80 12.13
C ASN A 246 6.09 26.65 12.88
N TRP A 247 6.10 25.48 12.26
CA TRP A 247 6.96 24.39 12.68
C TRP A 247 8.42 24.72 12.33
N ASP A 248 9.37 24.34 13.19
CA ASP A 248 10.81 24.50 12.91
C ASP A 248 11.32 23.52 11.84
N ARG A 249 10.55 22.46 11.55
CA ARG A 249 10.76 21.54 10.44
C ARG A 249 9.64 21.67 9.41
N VAL A 250 9.92 21.23 8.19
CA VAL A 250 8.89 21.14 7.14
C VAL A 250 7.85 20.10 7.55
N PRO A 251 6.54 20.46 7.62
CA PRO A 251 5.52 19.57 8.17
C PRO A 251 5.08 18.47 7.18
N LEU A 252 5.99 17.57 6.84
CA LEU A 252 5.70 16.40 6.01
C LEU A 252 6.60 15.25 6.44
N ILE A 253 5.98 14.12 6.74
CA ILE A 253 6.68 12.89 7.09
C ILE A 253 6.56 11.91 5.94
N ALA A 254 7.70 11.41 5.46
CA ALA A 254 7.81 10.54 4.30
C ALA A 254 7.98 9.08 4.72
N PHE A 255 7.00 8.24 4.37
CA PHE A 255 7.02 6.80 4.60
C PHE A 255 7.43 6.10 3.30
N LYS A 256 8.66 5.69 3.18
CA LYS A 256 9.19 5.01 2.00
C LYS A 256 8.88 3.51 2.06
N ARG A 257 8.63 2.91 0.89
CA ARG A 257 8.53 1.46 0.77
C ARG A 257 9.89 0.77 0.87
N ASN A 258 10.90 1.39 0.31
CA ASN A 258 12.30 0.97 0.33
C ASN A 258 13.18 2.19 0.05
N ALA A 259 14.48 2.06 0.27
CA ALA A 259 15.46 3.14 0.07
C ALA A 259 15.45 3.76 -1.35
N TYR A 260 14.99 3.03 -2.37
CA TYR A 260 14.95 3.50 -3.76
C TYR A 260 13.59 4.06 -4.19
N GLU A 261 12.60 4.09 -3.32
CA GLU A 261 11.24 4.59 -3.59
C GLU A 261 10.60 3.95 -4.85
N ILE A 262 10.85 2.64 -5.08
CA ILE A 262 10.36 1.93 -6.25
C ILE A 262 8.89 1.51 -6.04
N PRO A 263 7.94 1.99 -6.85
CA PRO A 263 6.55 1.54 -6.84
C PRO A 263 6.42 0.04 -7.13
N LEU A 264 5.54 -0.66 -6.39
CA LEU A 264 5.32 -2.10 -6.60
C LEU A 264 4.85 -2.43 -8.01
N ILE A 265 4.08 -1.55 -8.64
CA ILE A 265 3.57 -1.75 -10.01
C ILE A 265 4.68 -1.97 -11.03
N LYS A 266 5.86 -1.39 -10.84
CA LYS A 266 7.01 -1.57 -11.75
C LYS A 266 7.51 -3.02 -11.77
N CYS A 267 7.33 -3.78 -10.70
CA CYS A 267 7.76 -5.16 -10.61
C CYS A 267 6.81 -6.14 -11.29
N CYS A 268 5.53 -5.79 -11.44
CA CYS A 268 4.51 -6.76 -11.81
C CYS A 268 3.50 -6.31 -12.88
N LYS A 269 3.57 -5.06 -13.39
CA LYS A 269 2.61 -4.56 -14.37
C LYS A 269 2.47 -5.47 -15.58
N SER A 270 3.58 -5.87 -16.19
CA SER A 270 3.55 -6.72 -17.40
C SER A 270 2.92 -8.09 -17.16
N LEU A 271 3.13 -8.67 -15.99
CA LEU A 271 2.50 -9.93 -15.59
C LEU A 271 1.00 -9.75 -15.34
N GLN A 272 0.63 -8.66 -14.65
CA GLN A 272 -0.78 -8.33 -14.42
C GLN A 272 -1.53 -8.10 -15.74
N ASP A 273 -0.93 -7.39 -16.68
CA ASP A 273 -1.51 -7.17 -18.01
C ASP A 273 -1.61 -8.49 -18.79
N GLY A 274 -0.58 -9.35 -18.69
CA GLY A 274 -0.60 -10.69 -19.27
C GLY A 274 -1.71 -11.57 -18.72
N ILE A 275 -1.92 -11.56 -17.40
CA ILE A 275 -3.03 -12.29 -16.76
C ILE A 275 -4.38 -11.81 -17.29
N ASN A 276 -4.62 -10.50 -17.30
CA ASN A 276 -5.86 -9.91 -17.80
C ASN A 276 -6.11 -10.24 -19.28
N LEU A 277 -5.07 -10.14 -20.10
CA LEU A 277 -5.15 -10.46 -21.52
C LEU A 277 -5.46 -11.96 -21.75
N MET A 278 -4.79 -12.84 -21.01
CA MET A 278 -5.02 -14.29 -21.13
C MET A 278 -6.46 -14.66 -20.74
N VAL A 279 -6.96 -14.17 -19.61
CA VAL A 279 -8.34 -14.45 -19.16
C VAL A 279 -9.35 -13.90 -20.14
N SER A 280 -9.18 -12.65 -20.60
CA SER A 280 -10.07 -12.01 -21.58
C SER A 280 -10.06 -12.74 -22.93
N THR A 281 -8.89 -13.14 -23.41
CA THR A 281 -8.75 -13.87 -24.69
C THR A 281 -9.37 -15.25 -24.60
N PHE A 282 -9.18 -15.97 -23.48
CA PHE A 282 -9.77 -17.27 -23.26
C PHE A 282 -11.30 -17.19 -23.28
N GLU A 283 -11.89 -16.24 -22.54
CA GLU A 283 -13.35 -16.04 -22.54
C GLU A 283 -13.87 -15.66 -23.93
N ASN A 284 -13.19 -14.73 -24.61
CA ASN A 284 -13.57 -14.33 -25.95
C ASN A 284 -13.55 -15.53 -26.90
N ASN A 285 -12.53 -16.37 -26.84
CA ASN A 285 -12.43 -17.57 -27.67
C ASN A 285 -13.53 -18.57 -27.34
N MET A 286 -13.86 -18.79 -26.07
CA MET A 286 -14.97 -19.65 -25.65
C MET A 286 -16.34 -19.14 -26.14
N CYS A 287 -16.54 -17.82 -26.09
CA CYS A 287 -17.75 -17.19 -26.63
C CYS A 287 -17.82 -17.26 -28.16
N GLU A 288 -16.68 -17.25 -28.84
CA GLU A 288 -16.59 -17.42 -30.29
C GLU A 288 -16.82 -18.85 -30.71
N ASP A 289 -16.27 -19.83 -30.02
CA ASP A 289 -16.32 -21.25 -30.34
C ASP A 289 -17.79 -21.75 -30.43
N ALA A 290 -18.66 -21.16 -29.62
CA ALA A 290 -20.12 -21.41 -29.72
C ALA A 290 -20.78 -20.81 -30.99
N ARG A 291 -20.11 -19.86 -31.70
CA ARG A 291 -20.65 -19.11 -32.85
C ARG A 291 -19.80 -19.16 -34.10
N ASN A 292 -18.52 -19.53 -34.03
CA ASN A 292 -17.56 -19.42 -35.10
C ASN A 292 -16.90 -20.75 -35.45
N THR A 293 -17.72 -21.70 -35.84
CA THR A 293 -17.25 -22.71 -36.75
C THR A 293 -16.75 -22.00 -38.01
N ILE A 294 -15.46 -22.07 -38.34
CA ILE A 294 -14.98 -21.60 -39.67
C ILE A 294 -15.67 -22.48 -40.70
N LEU A 295 -16.58 -21.86 -41.42
CA LEU A 295 -17.29 -22.59 -42.47
C LEU A 295 -16.53 -22.43 -43.77
N ILE A 296 -16.01 -23.53 -44.27
CA ILE A 296 -15.44 -23.62 -45.62
C ILE A 296 -16.60 -23.85 -46.54
N ILE A 297 -16.90 -22.84 -47.35
CA ILE A 297 -18.02 -22.86 -48.26
C ILE A 297 -17.53 -23.11 -49.69
N VAL A 298 -17.98 -24.16 -50.29
CA VAL A 298 -17.67 -24.48 -51.71
C VAL A 298 -18.93 -24.29 -52.52
N ASN A 299 -18.89 -23.51 -53.60
CA ASN A 299 -19.99 -23.25 -54.53
C ASN A 299 -21.25 -22.69 -53.85
N TYR A 300 -21.13 -21.59 -53.10
CA TYR A 300 -22.26 -20.89 -52.48
C TYR A 300 -23.23 -20.35 -53.55
N ALA A 301 -24.53 -20.52 -53.31
CA ALA A 301 -25.59 -20.09 -54.22
C ALA A 301 -26.03 -18.64 -54.05
N GLY A 302 -25.50 -17.90 -53.04
CA GLY A 302 -25.82 -16.51 -52.75
C GLY A 302 -24.85 -15.52 -53.37
N THR A 303 -25.08 -14.19 -53.10
CA THR A 303 -24.34 -13.10 -53.74
C THR A 303 -23.12 -12.68 -52.94
N ASN A 304 -23.15 -12.83 -51.61
CA ASN A 304 -22.02 -12.41 -50.73
C ASN A 304 -22.05 -13.14 -49.37
N LEU A 305 -20.97 -13.01 -48.61
CA LEU A 305 -20.80 -13.63 -47.30
C LEU A 305 -21.73 -13.03 -46.24
N GLY A 306 -22.20 -11.78 -46.40
CA GLY A 306 -23.16 -11.14 -45.49
C GLY A 306 -24.52 -11.78 -45.58
N GLU A 307 -25.00 -12.12 -46.82
CA GLU A 307 -26.21 -12.86 -47.06
C GLU A 307 -26.13 -14.31 -46.49
N PHE A 308 -24.96 -14.93 -46.64
CA PHE A 308 -24.69 -16.24 -46.05
C PHE A 308 -24.86 -16.23 -44.53
N ARG A 309 -24.20 -15.27 -43.84
CA ARG A 309 -24.30 -15.11 -42.38
C ARG A 309 -25.72 -14.81 -41.92
N LYS A 310 -26.44 -13.94 -42.65
CA LYS A 310 -27.83 -13.64 -42.36
C LYS A 310 -28.69 -14.87 -42.45
N ASN A 311 -28.57 -15.66 -43.52
CA ASN A 311 -29.35 -16.87 -43.74
C ASN A 311 -29.05 -17.95 -42.70
N LEU A 312 -27.78 -18.13 -42.34
CA LEU A 312 -27.36 -19.06 -41.29
C LEU A 312 -27.91 -18.64 -39.92
N SER A 313 -27.84 -17.35 -39.58
CA SER A 313 -28.35 -16.83 -38.32
C SER A 313 -29.86 -16.83 -38.21
N GLN A 314 -30.58 -16.57 -39.30
CA GLN A 314 -32.01 -16.37 -39.31
C GLN A 314 -32.79 -17.68 -39.57
N TYR A 315 -32.23 -18.57 -40.40
CA TYR A 315 -32.90 -19.80 -40.84
C TYR A 315 -32.17 -21.08 -40.39
N GLY A 316 -30.96 -20.99 -39.87
CA GLY A 316 -30.15 -22.15 -39.51
C GLY A 316 -29.72 -23.01 -40.71
N ALA A 317 -29.90 -22.53 -41.91
CA ALA A 317 -29.65 -23.29 -43.16
C ALA A 317 -29.05 -22.40 -44.27
N VAL A 318 -28.23 -23.00 -45.13
CA VAL A 318 -27.60 -22.32 -46.24
C VAL A 318 -27.75 -23.15 -47.51
N LYS A 319 -28.04 -22.48 -48.65
CA LYS A 319 -28.14 -23.12 -49.97
C LYS A 319 -26.75 -23.14 -50.63
N VAL A 320 -26.36 -24.32 -51.09
CA VAL A 320 -25.17 -24.53 -51.95
C VAL A 320 -25.60 -24.93 -53.35
N ARG A 321 -24.84 -24.58 -54.38
CA ARG A 321 -25.10 -24.96 -55.78
C ARG A 321 -24.67 -26.41 -56.01
N ASN A 322 -25.52 -27.13 -56.74
CA ASN A 322 -25.15 -28.40 -57.34
C ASN A 322 -25.36 -28.25 -58.86
N ASP A 323 -24.32 -28.11 -59.63
CA ASP A 323 -24.38 -27.86 -61.08
C ASP A 323 -24.35 -29.15 -61.89
N GLY A 324 -24.46 -30.29 -61.24
CA GLY A 324 -24.52 -31.59 -61.92
C GLY A 324 -23.19 -32.07 -62.52
N SER A 325 -22.10 -31.32 -62.37
CA SER A 325 -20.78 -31.65 -62.96
C SER A 325 -19.89 -32.49 -62.02
N GLY A 326 -20.46 -33.04 -60.97
CA GLY A 326 -19.75 -33.88 -60.01
C GLY A 326 -19.02 -33.11 -58.89
N ALA A 327 -18.92 -31.78 -59.00
CA ALA A 327 -18.41 -30.91 -57.92
C ALA A 327 -19.60 -30.23 -57.23
N GLY A 328 -20.30 -30.97 -56.38
CA GLY A 328 -21.40 -30.45 -55.53
C GLY A 328 -20.91 -29.35 -54.60
N GLY A 329 -21.79 -28.38 -54.27
CA GLY A 329 -21.50 -27.41 -53.21
C GLY A 329 -21.41 -28.12 -51.86
N ASP A 330 -20.47 -27.73 -51.05
CA ASP A 330 -20.20 -28.31 -49.75
C ASP A 330 -20.02 -27.22 -48.70
N VAL A 331 -20.39 -27.49 -47.46
CA VAL A 331 -20.12 -26.64 -46.31
C VAL A 331 -19.46 -27.50 -45.26
N ARG A 332 -18.20 -27.24 -45.01
CA ARG A 332 -17.44 -27.95 -43.99
C ARG A 332 -17.19 -27.02 -42.82
N SER A 333 -17.30 -27.56 -41.62
CA SER A 333 -16.90 -26.85 -40.39
C SER A 333 -15.48 -27.21 -40.03
N LEU A 334 -14.65 -26.17 -39.80
CA LEU A 334 -13.36 -26.32 -39.17
C LEU A 334 -13.52 -25.82 -37.72
N THR A 335 -13.53 -26.75 -36.78
CA THR A 335 -13.58 -26.40 -35.37
C THR A 335 -12.15 -26.15 -34.87
N VAL A 336 -11.90 -24.97 -34.37
CA VAL A 336 -10.65 -24.67 -33.69
C VAL A 336 -10.85 -24.93 -32.20
N GLU A 337 -10.37 -26.05 -31.71
CA GLU A 337 -10.47 -26.36 -30.29
C GLU A 337 -9.61 -25.43 -29.45
N VAL A 338 -10.20 -24.81 -28.44
CA VAL A 338 -9.47 -24.03 -27.45
C VAL A 338 -8.83 -24.99 -26.46
N ASN A 339 -7.51 -25.02 -26.40
CA ASN A 339 -6.77 -25.86 -25.47
C ASN A 339 -6.81 -25.23 -24.06
N ALA A 340 -7.86 -25.55 -23.29
CA ALA A 340 -8.08 -25.04 -21.94
C ALA A 340 -6.96 -25.41 -20.97
N GLU A 341 -6.30 -26.56 -21.16
CA GLU A 341 -5.20 -27.01 -20.31
C GLU A 341 -3.95 -26.14 -20.47
N ASN A 342 -3.60 -25.78 -21.70
CA ASN A 342 -2.49 -24.86 -21.95
C ASN A 342 -2.76 -23.46 -21.39
N TYR A 343 -3.98 -22.94 -21.53
CA TYR A 343 -4.35 -21.65 -20.93
C TYR A 343 -4.22 -21.67 -19.42
N ARG A 344 -4.71 -22.72 -18.78
CA ARG A 344 -4.59 -22.90 -17.33
C ARG A 344 -3.13 -22.94 -16.89
N ALA A 345 -2.29 -23.72 -17.56
CA ALA A 345 -0.86 -23.85 -17.23
C ALA A 345 -0.13 -22.48 -17.34
N ILE A 346 -0.37 -21.74 -18.43
CA ILE A 346 0.27 -20.42 -18.61
C ILE A 346 -0.25 -19.42 -17.56
N LEU A 347 -1.54 -19.42 -17.26
CA LEU A 347 -2.13 -18.53 -16.25
C LEU A 347 -1.57 -18.83 -14.86
N GLU A 348 -1.39 -20.10 -14.50
CA GLU A 348 -0.76 -20.51 -13.25
C GLU A 348 0.70 -20.03 -13.18
N ILE A 349 1.47 -20.16 -14.27
CA ILE A 349 2.86 -19.64 -14.36
C ILE A 349 2.89 -18.12 -14.16
N PHE A 350 2.00 -17.37 -14.81
CA PHE A 350 1.97 -15.91 -14.66
C PHE A 350 1.58 -15.48 -13.25
N LYS A 351 0.60 -16.15 -12.62
CA LYS A 351 0.22 -15.88 -11.23
C LYS A 351 1.34 -16.19 -10.26
N GLN A 352 2.04 -17.32 -10.46
CA GLN A 352 3.19 -17.68 -9.65
C GLN A 352 4.32 -16.65 -9.80
N ALA A 353 4.67 -16.27 -11.03
CA ALA A 353 5.69 -15.26 -11.29
C ALA A 353 5.32 -13.89 -10.69
N LEU A 354 4.03 -13.53 -10.69
CA LEU A 354 3.57 -12.29 -10.06
C LEU A 354 3.76 -12.35 -8.53
N ILE A 355 3.40 -13.46 -7.89
CA ILE A 355 3.60 -13.67 -6.45
C ILE A 355 5.08 -13.53 -6.09
N GLU A 356 5.97 -14.17 -6.83
CA GLU A 356 7.42 -14.12 -6.62
C GLU A 356 7.99 -12.71 -6.84
N ASN A 357 7.65 -12.06 -7.96
CA ASN A 357 8.15 -10.70 -8.25
C ASN A 357 7.60 -9.64 -7.28
N CYS A 358 6.39 -9.82 -6.77
CA CYS A 358 5.84 -8.96 -5.74
C CYS A 358 6.34 -9.29 -4.33
N LYS A 359 7.11 -10.36 -4.14
CA LYS A 359 7.52 -10.86 -2.81
C LYS A 359 6.29 -11.01 -1.90
N THR A 360 5.28 -11.73 -2.36
CA THR A 360 4.04 -12.02 -1.64
C THR A 360 3.90 -13.53 -1.44
N TYR A 361 2.82 -14.00 -0.85
CA TYR A 361 2.60 -15.43 -0.64
C TYR A 361 1.27 -15.89 -1.25
N ASP A 362 1.21 -17.16 -1.64
CA ASP A 362 -0.04 -17.79 -2.03
C ASP A 362 -0.74 -18.40 -0.81
N ALA A 363 -1.82 -17.76 -0.37
CA ALA A 363 -2.62 -18.27 0.74
C ALA A 363 -3.34 -19.61 0.44
N LYS A 364 -3.32 -20.05 -0.82
CA LYS A 364 -3.89 -21.34 -1.26
C LYS A 364 -2.82 -22.40 -1.56
N ASP A 365 -1.57 -22.12 -1.21
CA ASP A 365 -0.51 -23.10 -1.36
C ASP A 365 -0.88 -24.40 -0.63
N ALA A 366 -0.75 -25.51 -1.34
CA ALA A 366 -1.10 -26.84 -0.80
C ALA A 366 -0.33 -27.19 0.47
N ARG A 367 0.86 -26.59 0.67
CA ARG A 367 1.69 -26.77 1.87
C ARG A 367 1.10 -26.08 3.11
N LEU A 368 0.16 -25.16 2.95
CA LEU A 368 -0.58 -24.52 4.05
C LEU A 368 -1.86 -25.28 4.44
N THR A 369 -2.24 -26.33 3.68
CA THR A 369 -3.44 -27.12 3.95
C THR A 369 -3.10 -28.32 4.83
N GLY A 370 -3.90 -28.56 5.89
CA GLY A 370 -3.69 -29.62 6.86
C GLY A 370 -2.76 -29.23 8.01
N ASP A 371 -2.05 -30.19 8.58
CA ASP A 371 -1.07 -29.95 9.65
C ASP A 371 0.24 -29.41 9.05
N ALA A 372 0.22 -28.17 8.58
CA ALA A 372 1.39 -27.52 8.04
C ALA A 372 2.46 -27.36 9.14
N ASN A 373 3.65 -27.92 8.91
CA ASN A 373 4.80 -27.74 9.76
C ASN A 373 5.21 -26.27 9.80
N GLN A 374 5.59 -25.77 10.99
CA GLN A 374 6.02 -24.37 11.18
C GLN A 374 7.14 -23.96 10.22
N MET A 375 8.05 -24.86 9.86
CA MET A 375 9.12 -24.61 8.89
C MET A 375 8.58 -24.35 7.48
N HIS A 376 7.54 -25.07 7.05
CA HIS A 376 6.88 -24.82 5.77
C HIS A 376 6.16 -23.46 5.76
N ILE A 377 5.48 -23.12 6.85
CA ILE A 377 4.84 -21.81 7.03
C ILE A 377 5.90 -20.71 6.90
N GLN A 378 7.01 -20.79 7.63
CA GLN A 378 8.09 -19.82 7.57
C GLN A 378 8.67 -19.68 6.16
N THR A 379 8.87 -20.77 5.43
CA THR A 379 9.40 -20.75 4.07
C THR A 379 8.45 -19.99 3.12
N ILE A 380 7.13 -20.19 3.25
CA ILE A 380 6.13 -19.53 2.40
C ILE A 380 6.07 -18.02 2.68
N TYR A 381 6.27 -17.62 3.94
CA TYR A 381 6.24 -16.23 4.35
C TYR A 381 7.61 -15.52 4.26
N GLN A 382 8.69 -16.21 3.90
CA GLN A 382 10.04 -15.67 3.92
C GLN A 382 10.21 -14.42 3.07
N ASP A 383 9.70 -14.43 1.83
CA ASP A 383 9.87 -13.32 0.91
C ASP A 383 9.11 -12.06 1.36
N ILE A 384 7.88 -12.23 1.85
CA ILE A 384 7.11 -11.10 2.37
C ILE A 384 7.67 -10.59 3.69
N GLU A 385 8.27 -11.46 4.50
CA GLU A 385 8.94 -11.10 5.75
C GLU A 385 10.16 -10.22 5.49
N LEU A 386 11.02 -10.60 4.53
CA LEU A 386 12.20 -9.81 4.15
C LEU A 386 11.79 -8.44 3.58
N ASP A 387 10.78 -8.39 2.70
CA ASP A 387 10.28 -7.12 2.16
C ASP A 387 9.63 -6.24 3.25
N ALA A 388 8.99 -6.87 4.25
CA ALA A 388 8.44 -6.15 5.40
C ALA A 388 9.53 -5.61 6.34
N GLN A 389 10.67 -6.29 6.48
CA GLN A 389 11.81 -5.80 7.24
C GLN A 389 12.44 -4.56 6.58
N ASP A 390 12.62 -4.59 5.25
CA ASP A 390 13.10 -3.41 4.50
C ASP A 390 12.15 -2.22 4.72
N MET A 391 10.84 -2.46 4.61
CA MET A 391 9.83 -1.44 4.81
C MET A 391 9.77 -0.93 6.26
N GLU A 392 9.94 -1.81 7.25
CA GLU A 392 9.97 -1.46 8.67
C GLU A 392 11.14 -0.53 8.99
N THR A 393 12.33 -0.79 8.42
CA THR A 393 13.51 0.06 8.60
C THR A 393 13.24 1.50 8.14
N GLU A 394 12.64 1.68 6.96
CA GLU A 394 12.26 2.99 6.45
C GLU A 394 11.14 3.65 7.29
N TYR A 395 10.24 2.85 7.83
CA TYR A 395 9.15 3.34 8.68
C TYR A 395 9.65 3.77 10.06
N GLN A 396 10.65 3.08 10.62
CA GLN A 396 11.27 3.49 11.88
C GLN A 396 11.91 4.88 11.73
N ALA A 397 12.63 5.15 10.63
CA ALA A 397 13.15 6.48 10.34
C ALA A 397 12.02 7.54 10.21
N ALA A 398 10.94 7.20 9.50
CA ALA A 398 9.78 8.09 9.40
C ALA A 398 9.09 8.36 10.76
N PHE A 399 9.12 7.39 11.67
CA PHE A 399 8.60 7.57 13.03
C PHE A 399 9.49 8.47 13.89
N GLU A 400 10.80 8.51 13.68
CA GLU A 400 11.67 9.48 14.34
C GLU A 400 11.26 10.91 13.95
N ASP A 401 11.00 11.16 12.68
CA ASP A 401 10.47 12.45 12.23
C ASP A 401 9.08 12.75 12.80
N LEU A 402 8.21 11.75 12.88
CA LEU A 402 6.87 11.88 13.45
C LEU A 402 6.92 12.24 14.93
N LEU A 403 7.78 11.56 15.71
CA LEU A 403 7.94 11.77 17.14
C LEU A 403 8.38 13.21 17.43
N TRP A 404 9.27 13.79 16.61
CA TRP A 404 9.66 15.18 16.77
C TRP A 404 8.45 16.14 16.79
N PHE A 405 7.46 15.97 15.90
CA PHE A 405 6.25 16.80 15.89
C PHE A 405 5.39 16.59 17.12
N ILE A 406 5.34 15.34 17.62
CA ILE A 406 4.59 15.00 18.84
C ILE A 406 5.27 15.63 20.05
N ASP A 407 6.58 15.54 20.16
CA ASP A 407 7.37 16.08 21.28
C ASP A 407 7.24 17.60 21.35
N GLN A 408 7.34 18.27 20.21
CA GLN A 408 7.08 19.71 20.11
C GLN A 408 5.65 20.07 20.56
N HIS A 409 4.65 19.26 20.20
CA HIS A 409 3.28 19.44 20.68
C HIS A 409 3.17 19.26 22.19
N LEU A 410 3.78 18.23 22.75
CA LEU A 410 3.75 17.94 24.19
C LEU A 410 4.44 19.03 24.99
N ALA A 411 5.61 19.50 24.54
CA ALA A 411 6.33 20.62 25.15
C ALA A 411 5.50 21.91 25.09
N ASN A 412 4.94 22.27 23.94
CA ASN A 412 4.13 23.47 23.76
C ASN A 412 2.82 23.46 24.57
N THR A 413 2.27 22.28 24.85
CA THR A 413 1.05 22.12 25.68
C THR A 413 1.35 21.91 27.15
N GLY A 414 2.62 21.94 27.59
CA GLY A 414 3.05 21.79 28.98
C GLY A 414 2.86 20.36 29.53
N LYS A 415 2.78 19.36 28.66
CA LYS A 415 2.63 17.94 29.04
C LYS A 415 3.97 17.24 29.32
N GLY A 416 5.07 17.90 29.05
CA GLY A 416 6.42 17.40 29.28
C GLY A 416 7.34 17.68 28.09
N ASP A 417 8.65 17.62 28.34
CA ASP A 417 9.70 17.68 27.32
C ASP A 417 10.32 16.28 27.24
N TYR A 418 10.19 15.65 26.10
CA TYR A 418 10.59 14.25 25.89
C TYR A 418 11.60 14.09 24.73
N GLU A 419 12.21 15.18 24.24
CA GLU A 419 13.11 15.18 23.08
C GLU A 419 14.28 14.20 23.21
N GLU A 420 14.78 13.95 24.45
CA GLU A 420 15.88 13.01 24.71
C GLU A 420 15.42 11.60 25.12
N VAL A 421 14.13 11.33 25.15
CA VAL A 421 13.58 10.05 25.63
C VAL A 421 13.46 9.06 24.48
N GLU A 422 14.20 7.97 24.57
CA GLU A 422 14.15 6.88 23.58
C GLU A 422 12.80 6.20 23.54
N VAL A 423 12.28 5.98 22.33
CA VAL A 423 11.04 5.26 22.05
C VAL A 423 11.34 4.07 21.16
N GLU A 424 10.91 2.92 21.58
CA GLU A 424 10.94 1.70 20.76
C GLU A 424 9.56 1.47 20.14
N ILE A 425 9.53 1.34 18.82
CA ILE A 425 8.30 1.08 18.06
C ILE A 425 8.42 -0.29 17.41
N THR A 426 7.53 -1.19 17.81
CA THR A 426 7.49 -2.57 17.31
C THR A 426 6.27 -2.77 16.41
N PHE A 427 6.51 -3.25 15.18
CA PHE A 427 5.48 -3.63 14.23
C PHE A 427 5.04 -5.07 14.48
N ASN A 428 3.80 -5.25 14.92
CA ASN A 428 3.26 -6.58 15.25
C ASN A 428 2.74 -7.27 13.99
N ARG A 429 3.53 -8.15 13.42
CA ARG A 429 3.21 -8.85 12.17
C ARG A 429 2.19 -9.96 12.37
N ASN A 430 1.41 -10.22 11.32
CA ASN A 430 0.41 -11.29 11.33
C ASN A 430 0.94 -12.52 10.58
N ILE A 431 1.75 -13.32 11.28
CA ILE A 431 2.28 -14.59 10.76
C ILE A 431 1.36 -15.71 11.22
N LEU A 432 1.04 -16.65 10.32
CA LEU A 432 0.40 -17.90 10.70
C LEU A 432 1.36 -18.71 11.56
N VAL A 433 0.85 -19.28 12.63
CA VAL A 433 1.62 -20.04 13.59
C VAL A 433 0.95 -21.39 13.78
N ASN A 434 1.73 -22.47 13.75
CA ASN A 434 1.23 -23.76 14.18
C ASN A 434 1.18 -23.77 15.71
N GLU A 435 0.00 -23.43 16.26
CA GLU A 435 -0.20 -23.33 17.71
C GLU A 435 0.12 -24.66 18.42
N THR A 436 -0.23 -25.80 17.83
CA THR A 436 0.02 -27.13 18.41
C THR A 436 1.52 -27.37 18.56
N GLU A 437 2.30 -27.09 17.51
CA GLU A 437 3.76 -27.27 17.54
C GLU A 437 4.43 -26.32 18.54
N LEU A 438 3.96 -25.08 18.65
CA LEU A 438 4.48 -24.12 19.63
C LEU A 438 4.16 -24.54 21.06
N ILE A 439 2.94 -24.99 21.34
CA ILE A 439 2.54 -25.49 22.66
C ILE A 439 3.39 -26.71 23.03
N ASP A 440 3.60 -27.62 22.09
CA ASP A 440 4.49 -28.80 22.29
C ASP A 440 5.93 -28.38 22.61
N ASN A 441 6.46 -27.37 21.88
CA ASN A 441 7.81 -26.86 22.13
C ASN A 441 7.90 -26.14 23.47
N CYS A 442 6.89 -25.38 23.87
CA CYS A 442 6.80 -24.77 25.19
C CYS A 442 6.78 -25.84 26.28
N THR A 443 5.96 -26.88 26.11
CA THR A 443 5.86 -28.01 27.07
C THR A 443 7.18 -28.75 27.22
N LYS A 444 7.88 -29.02 26.11
CA LYS A 444 9.22 -29.69 26.12
C LYS A 444 10.30 -28.81 26.74
N SER A 445 10.09 -27.50 26.81
CA SER A 445 11.05 -26.56 27.38
C SER A 445 10.86 -26.32 28.88
N VAL A 446 9.79 -26.85 29.46
CA VAL A 446 9.54 -26.80 30.93
C VAL A 446 10.66 -27.51 31.68
N GLY A 447 11.24 -26.82 32.66
CA GLY A 447 12.39 -27.33 33.42
C GLY A 447 13.77 -27.11 32.80
N LEU A 448 13.83 -26.68 31.51
CA LEU A 448 15.08 -26.31 30.82
C LEU A 448 15.29 -24.80 30.74
N LEU A 449 14.20 -24.04 30.63
CA LEU A 449 14.20 -22.60 30.49
C LEU A 449 13.36 -21.95 31.61
N PRO A 450 13.66 -20.68 31.97
CA PRO A 450 12.83 -19.91 32.90
C PRO A 450 11.39 -19.79 32.40
N THR A 451 10.41 -19.91 33.32
CA THR A 451 8.97 -19.86 33.02
C THR A 451 8.61 -18.57 32.24
N LYS A 452 9.23 -17.42 32.55
CA LYS A 452 9.01 -16.14 31.86
C LYS A 452 9.32 -16.26 30.36
N LEU A 453 10.40 -16.92 29.96
CA LEU A 453 10.78 -17.09 28.55
C LEU A 453 9.85 -18.05 27.81
N ILE A 454 9.35 -19.09 28.50
CA ILE A 454 8.38 -20.03 27.93
C ILE A 454 7.05 -19.33 27.70
N LEU A 455 6.56 -18.53 28.65
CA LEU A 455 5.34 -17.76 28.54
C LEU A 455 5.40 -16.69 27.42
N GLN A 456 6.56 -16.06 27.19
CA GLN A 456 6.76 -15.14 26.08
C GLN A 456 6.55 -15.77 24.70
N LYS A 457 6.77 -17.09 24.58
CA LYS A 457 6.63 -17.82 23.32
C LYS A 457 5.32 -18.60 23.23
N HIS A 458 4.54 -18.65 24.29
CA HIS A 458 3.29 -19.39 24.31
C HIS A 458 2.19 -18.64 23.57
N PRO A 459 1.50 -19.24 22.56
CA PRO A 459 0.58 -18.54 21.66
C PRO A 459 -0.65 -17.92 22.35
N TRP A 460 -1.01 -18.42 23.52
CA TRP A 460 -2.19 -17.95 24.27
C TRP A 460 -1.88 -16.85 25.29
N VAL A 461 -0.60 -16.61 25.59
CA VAL A 461 -0.20 -15.58 26.55
C VAL A 461 -0.10 -14.23 25.84
N LYS A 462 -0.92 -13.26 26.25
CA LYS A 462 -0.91 -11.91 25.73
C LYS A 462 -0.07 -10.95 26.58
N ASP A 463 -0.18 -11.08 27.88
CA ASP A 463 0.61 -10.33 28.86
C ASP A 463 1.34 -11.33 29.76
N VAL A 464 2.66 -11.31 29.67
CA VAL A 464 3.52 -12.25 30.39
C VAL A 464 3.60 -11.92 31.87
N GLU A 465 3.55 -10.62 32.22
CA GLU A 465 3.66 -10.20 33.63
C GLU A 465 2.36 -10.44 34.40
N GLU A 466 1.22 -10.19 33.76
CA GLU A 466 -0.10 -10.53 34.32
C GLU A 466 -0.22 -12.05 34.52
N THR A 467 0.15 -12.83 33.50
CA THR A 467 0.09 -14.31 33.56
C THR A 467 1.04 -14.87 34.61
N LEU A 468 2.23 -14.29 34.82
CA LEU A 468 3.14 -14.69 35.91
C LEU A 468 2.55 -14.43 37.29
N LYS A 469 1.92 -13.26 37.49
CA LYS A 469 1.24 -12.94 38.75
C LYS A 469 0.09 -13.90 39.04
N GLU A 470 -0.69 -14.23 38.03
CA GLU A 470 -1.77 -15.23 38.15
C GLU A 470 -1.24 -16.61 38.52
N LEU A 471 -0.14 -17.06 37.90
CA LEU A 471 0.50 -18.32 38.23
C LEU A 471 1.05 -18.34 39.68
N GLU A 472 1.70 -17.27 40.12
CA GLU A 472 2.19 -17.13 41.48
C GLU A 472 1.04 -17.15 42.49
N GLU A 473 -0.09 -16.51 42.17
CA GLU A 473 -1.30 -16.56 43.02
C GLU A 473 -1.93 -17.94 43.05
N GLU A 474 -1.96 -18.67 41.94
CA GLU A 474 -2.42 -20.05 41.88
C GLU A 474 -1.55 -21.00 42.70
N GLU A 475 -0.23 -20.87 42.60
CA GLU A 475 0.72 -21.65 43.38
C GLU A 475 0.56 -21.38 44.89
N ARG A 476 0.41 -20.10 45.24
CA ARG A 476 0.14 -19.74 46.65
C ARG A 476 -1.17 -20.35 47.16
N ARG A 477 -2.24 -20.29 46.36
CA ARG A 477 -3.54 -20.91 46.74
C ARG A 477 -3.43 -22.44 46.87
N LYS A 478 -2.64 -23.07 46.00
CA LYS A 478 -2.39 -24.53 46.10
C LYS A 478 -1.61 -24.86 47.35
N LEU A 479 -0.60 -24.08 47.72
CA LEU A 479 0.16 -24.26 48.95
C LEU A 479 -0.68 -24.01 50.19
N GLU A 480 -1.58 -23.02 50.18
CA GLU A 480 -2.52 -22.75 51.29
C GLU A 480 -3.58 -23.85 51.45
N GLN A 481 -3.92 -24.58 50.40
CA GLN A 481 -4.87 -25.72 50.40
C GLN A 481 -4.21 -27.07 50.71
N MET A 482 -2.88 -27.17 50.67
CA MET A 482 -2.17 -28.37 51.09
C MET A 482 -2.20 -28.48 52.59
N ASP A 483 -2.76 -29.59 53.08
CA ASP A 483 -2.94 -29.94 54.48
C ASP A 483 -1.60 -29.79 55.23
N PRO A 484 -1.55 -29.10 56.39
CA PRO A 484 -0.33 -28.90 57.19
C PRO A 484 0.36 -30.20 57.62
N TYR A 485 -0.34 -31.32 57.60
CA TYR A 485 0.19 -32.65 57.93
C TYR A 485 1.11 -33.24 56.84
N GLN A 486 0.99 -32.88 55.58
CA GLN A 486 1.89 -33.38 54.52
C GLN A 486 3.25 -32.68 54.52
N GLU A 487 3.34 -31.43 54.96
CA GLU A 487 4.66 -30.76 55.11
C GLU A 487 5.52 -31.37 56.22
N ALA A 488 4.90 -31.87 57.30
CA ALA A 488 5.61 -32.51 58.40
C ALA A 488 6.19 -33.88 57.97
N PHE A 489 5.57 -34.61 57.04
CA PHE A 489 6.03 -35.93 56.58
C PHE A 489 7.21 -35.80 55.60
N GLN A 490 7.33 -34.73 54.83
CA GLN A 490 8.46 -34.50 53.92
C GLN A 490 9.71 -33.95 54.63
N ARG A 491 9.57 -33.33 55.81
CA ARG A 491 10.72 -32.87 56.63
C ARG A 491 11.20 -33.83 57.68
N GLY A 492 10.61 -35.01 57.77
CA GLY A 492 10.81 -35.97 58.90
C GLY A 492 11.48 -37.27 58.53
N HIS A 493 12.53 -37.29 57.72
CA HIS A 493 13.48 -38.41 57.69
C HIS A 493 14.89 -37.93 58.02
N PRO A 494 15.30 -37.96 59.29
CA PRO A 494 16.73 -37.98 59.59
C PRO A 494 17.28 -39.36 59.22
N GLU A 495 18.33 -39.39 58.37
CA GLU A 495 19.17 -40.56 58.16
C GLU A 495 19.75 -40.95 59.54
N ASN A 496 19.37 -42.13 60.01
CA ASN A 496 20.11 -42.77 61.05
C ASN A 496 21.39 -43.34 60.45
N GLU A 497 22.51 -42.74 60.78
CA GLU A 497 23.80 -43.39 60.79
C GLU A 497 23.74 -44.45 61.90
N GLU A 498 23.80 -45.73 61.55
CA GLU A 498 24.27 -46.80 62.44
C GLU A 498 25.68 -47.22 62.09
N GLU A 499 26.57 -46.83 63.03
CA GLU A 499 27.83 -47.52 63.22
C GLU A 499 27.55 -49.01 63.54
N ASP A 500 28.21 -49.95 62.81
CA ASP A 500 29.14 -50.99 63.28
C ASP A 500 29.67 -51.76 62.08
#